data_204858ec3ebd3b63825942d1de8d28ce
#
_entry.id   204858ec3ebd3b63825942d1de8d28ce
#
_cell.length_a   1.000
_cell.length_b   1.000
_cell.length_c   1.000
_cell.angle_alpha   90.00
_cell.angle_beta   90.00
_cell.angle_gamma   90.00
#
_symmetry.space_group_name_H-M   'P 1'
#
loop_
_entity.id
_entity.type
_entity.pdbx_description
1 polymer ?
#
loop_
_entity_poly.entity_id
_entity_poly.type
_entity_poly.pdbx_seq_one_letter_code
_entity_poly.pdbx_strand_id
1 'polypeptide(L)'
;MIAEERSVRHLSDVGIVGAGPGGLSAAILLAASGASVDVYERQPVLGGRTRRLSLGEHHFDVGPTFFMMPYVLDEILAAAGRKLSDRVELTRLDPMYRLLLGQPEGAPITLDTTQDLARMSERLSRIEPHDGPAFQRFIADNRRKLAAMTPLLRRPIRSVLDLASMDAMRAGPHLRPWQSLYDHLKGYFRNPSIRLSMSFQSKYLGMSPFECPELFSILPFIEYEYGIWHPTGGCNALMRAMADIAEELGVRFHTGCEVQAIEFEGRRATGVQVDGSLRRHRHVVVNADAASAMRRLVPSHLRRTWSDRRIERSRYSCSTYMLYLGLDGEVDLPHHTIYVSRSYERNLADIATNGVLSEDPSMYVCNPAPIDPTMAPRGASSLYVLVPTPNVQPGLNHVDWHAQAPTLRERTYRQLEETFGLRDIRSRIRVERQVTPLDWQGEGIQFGATFNLAHNLGQMLHRRPQHKLQDVDGVWLVGGGTHPGSGLPVIFLSAQTTSRLLCERLGLPCALDQTPPSSHRRSASLSAWTSPTAAI
;
A
#
# COMPACT_ATOMS: atom_id res chain seq x y z
N MET A 1 -25.74 50.85 -11.48
CA MET A 1 -24.33 50.58 -11.16
C MET A 1 -24.32 49.26 -10.39
N ILE A 2 -24.13 48.20 -11.13
CA ILE A 2 -24.06 46.81 -10.57
C ILE A 2 -22.61 46.63 -10.17
N ALA A 3 -22.38 46.44 -8.86
CA ALA A 3 -21.09 46.11 -8.34
C ALA A 3 -20.74 44.69 -8.82
N GLU A 4 -19.83 44.61 -9.79
CA GLU A 4 -19.09 43.35 -10.04
C GLU A 4 -18.22 43.07 -8.83
N GLU A 5 -18.70 42.17 -7.95
CA GLU A 5 -17.84 41.49 -7.01
C GLU A 5 -16.79 40.69 -7.81
N ARG A 6 -15.64 41.30 -8.01
CA ARG A 6 -14.42 40.56 -8.40
C ARG A 6 -14.11 39.56 -7.30
N SER A 7 -14.61 38.34 -7.44
CA SER A 7 -14.07 37.18 -6.71
C SER A 7 -12.55 37.21 -6.87
N VAL A 8 -11.85 37.60 -5.80
CA VAL A 8 -10.40 37.47 -5.70
C VAL A 8 -10.12 35.99 -5.83
N ARG A 9 -9.74 35.55 -7.04
CA ARG A 9 -9.36 34.14 -7.32
C ARG A 9 -8.13 33.85 -6.47
N HIS A 10 -8.33 33.18 -5.33
CA HIS A 10 -7.25 32.74 -4.47
C HIS A 10 -6.33 31.80 -5.26
N LEU A 11 -5.16 32.30 -5.62
CA LEU A 11 -4.07 31.49 -6.18
C LEU A 11 -3.37 30.79 -5.02
N SER A 12 -3.56 29.50 -4.86
CA SER A 12 -2.72 28.73 -3.93
C SER A 12 -1.43 28.24 -4.62
N ASP A 13 -0.41 27.98 -3.84
CA ASP A 13 0.87 27.49 -4.38
C ASP A 13 0.71 26.11 -4.98
N VAL A 14 -0.08 25.23 -4.33
CA VAL A 14 -0.18 23.83 -4.70
C VAL A 14 -1.63 23.33 -4.65
N GLY A 15 -2.09 22.76 -5.78
CA GLY A 15 -3.30 21.94 -5.82
C GLY A 15 -2.94 20.46 -5.77
N ILE A 16 -3.52 19.70 -4.85
CA ILE A 16 -3.31 18.24 -4.73
C ILE A 16 -4.55 17.50 -5.22
N VAL A 17 -4.38 16.56 -6.14
CA VAL A 17 -5.45 15.72 -6.68
C VAL A 17 -5.45 14.38 -5.96
N GLY A 18 -6.45 14.16 -5.11
CA GLY A 18 -6.67 12.94 -4.33
C GLY A 18 -6.10 12.98 -2.91
N ALA A 19 -6.99 12.77 -1.93
CA ALA A 19 -6.70 12.77 -0.48
C ALA A 19 -6.40 11.36 0.07
N GLY A 20 -5.73 10.52 -0.69
CA GLY A 20 -5.16 9.26 -0.19
C GLY A 20 -3.86 9.50 0.60
N PRO A 21 -3.22 8.44 1.13
CA PRO A 21 -2.06 8.55 2.03
C PRO A 21 -0.92 9.40 1.48
N GLY A 22 -0.61 9.31 0.18
CA GLY A 22 0.45 10.13 -0.43
C GLY A 22 0.08 11.61 -0.54
N GLY A 23 -1.18 11.92 -0.88
CA GLY A 23 -1.69 13.29 -0.98
C GLY A 23 -1.76 13.99 0.38
N LEU A 24 -2.28 13.29 1.40
CA LEU A 24 -2.31 13.78 2.78
C LEU A 24 -0.89 14.03 3.32
N SER A 25 0.05 13.11 3.05
CA SER A 25 1.45 13.29 3.43
C SER A 25 2.09 14.51 2.77
N ALA A 26 1.85 14.68 1.46
CA ALA A 26 2.36 15.85 0.72
C ALA A 26 1.71 17.16 1.22
N ALA A 27 0.41 17.13 1.52
CA ALA A 27 -0.31 18.27 2.06
C ALA A 27 0.28 18.76 3.40
N ILE A 28 0.50 17.82 4.34
CA ILE A 28 1.13 18.11 5.64
C ILE A 28 2.52 18.72 5.44
N LEU A 29 3.38 18.06 4.66
CA LEU A 29 4.76 18.48 4.48
C LEU A 29 4.89 19.83 3.79
N LEU A 30 4.08 20.09 2.77
CA LEU A 30 4.09 21.35 2.03
C LEU A 30 3.52 22.49 2.88
N ALA A 31 2.41 22.26 3.59
CA ALA A 31 1.83 23.26 4.48
C ALA A 31 2.76 23.57 5.66
N ALA A 32 3.38 22.58 6.29
CA ALA A 32 4.39 22.76 7.34
C ALA A 32 5.65 23.50 6.84
N SER A 33 5.91 23.45 5.53
CA SER A 33 6.99 24.20 4.87
C SER A 33 6.58 25.62 4.45
N GLY A 34 5.32 26.04 4.71
CA GLY A 34 4.82 27.39 4.44
C GLY A 34 4.10 27.56 3.10
N ALA A 35 3.85 26.49 2.33
CA ALA A 35 3.06 26.56 1.11
C ALA A 35 1.55 26.61 1.40
N SER A 36 0.81 27.38 0.61
CA SER A 36 -0.65 27.32 0.59
C SER A 36 -1.13 26.13 -0.24
N VAL A 37 -1.99 25.28 0.35
CA VAL A 37 -2.37 23.98 -0.24
C VAL A 37 -3.89 23.81 -0.30
N ASP A 38 -4.40 23.42 -1.49
CA ASP A 38 -5.75 22.92 -1.70
C ASP A 38 -5.71 21.45 -2.07
N VAL A 39 -6.58 20.63 -1.48
CA VAL A 39 -6.69 19.19 -1.79
C VAL A 39 -8.08 18.91 -2.35
N TYR A 40 -8.15 18.30 -3.51
CA TYR A 40 -9.40 17.92 -4.21
C TYR A 40 -9.57 16.42 -4.13
N GLU A 41 -10.67 15.97 -3.52
CA GLU A 41 -11.02 14.55 -3.39
C GLU A 41 -12.40 14.30 -3.99
N ARG A 42 -12.49 13.38 -4.95
CA ARG A 42 -13.76 13.05 -5.63
C ARG A 42 -14.78 12.34 -4.73
N GLN A 43 -14.30 11.61 -3.74
CA GLN A 43 -15.17 10.94 -2.76
C GLN A 43 -15.62 11.92 -1.68
N PRO A 44 -16.77 11.68 -1.04
CA PRO A 44 -17.20 12.49 0.10
C PRO A 44 -16.35 12.25 1.35
N VAL A 45 -15.49 11.22 1.34
CA VAL A 45 -14.63 10.83 2.47
C VAL A 45 -13.16 10.80 2.04
N LEU A 46 -12.28 11.20 2.97
CA LEU A 46 -10.83 11.20 2.75
C LEU A 46 -10.23 9.80 2.96
N GLY A 47 -9.00 9.61 2.49
CA GLY A 47 -8.21 8.38 2.69
C GLY A 47 -8.00 7.54 1.42
N GLY A 48 -8.70 7.84 0.32
CA GLY A 48 -8.56 7.13 -0.94
C GLY A 48 -8.80 5.62 -0.76
N ARG A 49 -7.82 4.76 -1.12
CA ARG A 49 -7.90 3.30 -0.89
C ARG A 49 -7.74 2.89 0.57
N THR A 50 -7.37 3.80 1.46
CA THR A 50 -7.29 3.58 2.92
C THR A 50 -8.51 4.18 3.63
N ARG A 51 -9.60 4.46 2.89
CA ARG A 51 -10.87 4.92 3.47
C ARG A 51 -11.59 3.81 4.22
N ARG A 52 -12.50 4.20 5.10
CA ARG A 52 -13.43 3.29 5.78
C ARG A 52 -14.61 2.94 4.87
N LEU A 53 -15.01 1.69 4.87
CA LEU A 53 -16.31 1.22 4.40
C LEU A 53 -17.17 0.92 5.62
N SER A 54 -18.37 1.47 5.66
CA SER A 54 -19.36 1.16 6.70
C SER A 54 -20.57 0.48 6.07
N LEU A 55 -20.97 -0.66 6.61
CA LEU A 55 -22.18 -1.40 6.27
C LEU A 55 -23.02 -1.54 7.55
N GLY A 56 -23.93 -0.60 7.77
CA GLY A 56 -24.55 -0.42 9.07
C GLY A 56 -23.50 -0.09 10.14
N GLU A 57 -23.49 -0.85 11.24
CA GLU A 57 -22.53 -0.69 12.34
C GLU A 57 -21.22 -1.48 12.14
N HIS A 58 -21.11 -2.25 11.04
CA HIS A 58 -19.88 -2.93 10.68
C HIS A 58 -18.95 -2.01 9.88
N HIS A 59 -17.67 -1.97 10.28
CA HIS A 59 -16.66 -1.12 9.69
C HIS A 59 -15.50 -1.94 9.13
N PHE A 60 -14.97 -1.50 8.00
CA PHE A 60 -13.89 -2.17 7.29
C PHE A 60 -12.91 -1.14 6.73
N ASP A 61 -11.63 -1.47 6.71
CA ASP A 61 -10.69 -0.81 5.82
C ASP A 61 -10.92 -1.28 4.37
N VAL A 62 -10.96 -0.38 3.41
CA VAL A 62 -11.20 -0.76 2.00
C VAL A 62 -9.99 -1.45 1.38
N GLY A 63 -8.79 -1.09 1.79
CA GLY A 63 -7.55 -1.62 1.20
C GLY A 63 -6.55 -2.12 2.23
N PRO A 64 -5.47 -1.37 2.54
CA PRO A 64 -4.41 -1.87 3.42
C PRO A 64 -4.91 -2.03 4.86
N THR A 65 -4.61 -3.19 5.43
CA THR A 65 -4.91 -3.58 6.83
C THR A 65 -3.64 -3.85 7.62
N PHE A 66 -2.50 -4.04 6.92
CA PHE A 66 -1.17 -4.17 7.52
C PHE A 66 -0.55 -2.78 7.65
N PHE A 67 -0.34 -2.32 8.89
CA PHE A 67 0.43 -1.11 9.14
C PHE A 67 1.82 -1.48 9.65
N MET A 68 2.82 -1.16 8.85
CA MET A 68 4.24 -1.45 9.12
C MET A 68 5.06 -0.17 9.12
N MET A 69 6.22 -0.19 9.77
CA MET A 69 7.17 0.93 9.81
C MET A 69 6.49 2.25 10.22
N PRO A 70 5.76 2.31 11.35
CA PRO A 70 5.02 3.51 11.78
C PRO A 70 5.92 4.76 11.88
N TYR A 71 7.22 4.59 12.12
CA TYR A 71 8.18 5.67 12.20
C TYR A 71 8.28 6.50 10.91
N VAL A 72 7.96 5.93 9.72
CA VAL A 72 7.99 6.68 8.45
C VAL A 72 6.86 7.70 8.39
N LEU A 73 5.69 7.37 8.94
CA LEU A 73 4.59 8.32 9.11
C LEU A 73 4.92 9.33 10.21
N ASP A 74 5.49 8.87 11.32
CA ASP A 74 5.86 9.75 12.43
C ASP A 74 6.91 10.81 12.02
N GLU A 75 7.84 10.48 11.10
CA GLU A 75 8.73 11.47 10.49
C GLU A 75 7.97 12.62 9.78
N ILE A 76 6.87 12.30 9.10
CA ILE A 76 6.02 13.31 8.43
C ILE A 76 5.31 14.18 9.45
N LEU A 77 4.73 13.56 10.48
CA LEU A 77 4.02 14.29 11.52
C LEU A 77 4.97 15.13 12.38
N ALA A 78 6.16 14.61 12.67
CA ALA A 78 7.21 15.35 13.39
C ALA A 78 7.65 16.60 12.63
N ALA A 79 7.70 16.57 11.29
CA ALA A 79 7.96 17.75 10.47
C ALA A 79 6.90 18.84 10.65
N ALA A 80 5.69 18.47 11.05
CA ALA A 80 4.60 19.38 11.41
C ALA A 80 4.55 19.70 12.92
N GLY A 81 5.54 19.26 13.71
CA GLY A 81 5.54 19.42 15.17
C GLY A 81 4.49 18.57 15.88
N ARG A 82 4.08 17.44 15.30
CA ARG A 82 3.07 16.52 15.82
C ARG A 82 3.65 15.11 16.01
N LYS A 83 2.99 14.27 16.81
CA LYS A 83 3.35 12.87 17.02
C LYS A 83 2.18 11.97 16.67
N LEU A 84 2.48 10.79 16.11
CA LEU A 84 1.46 9.81 15.76
C LEU A 84 0.74 9.28 17.02
N SER A 85 1.50 9.01 18.08
CA SER A 85 0.97 8.52 19.36
C SER A 85 -0.06 9.43 20.04
N ASP A 86 -0.04 10.73 19.74
CA ASP A 86 -0.98 11.69 20.31
C ASP A 86 -2.34 11.68 19.58
N ARG A 87 -2.43 10.98 18.45
CA ARG A 87 -3.57 11.00 17.53
C ARG A 87 -4.22 9.64 17.34
N VAL A 88 -3.43 8.57 17.32
CA VAL A 88 -3.91 7.21 17.04
C VAL A 88 -3.19 6.23 17.95
N GLU A 89 -3.98 5.42 18.64
CA GLU A 89 -3.47 4.30 19.40
C GLU A 89 -3.09 3.16 18.46
N LEU A 90 -1.89 2.58 18.66
CA LEU A 90 -1.36 1.49 17.86
C LEU A 90 -1.20 0.23 18.70
N THR A 91 -1.89 -0.84 18.35
CA THR A 91 -1.71 -2.16 18.95
C THR A 91 -0.76 -3.00 18.10
N ARG A 92 0.34 -3.48 18.72
CA ARG A 92 1.24 -4.43 18.07
C ARG A 92 0.65 -5.82 18.09
N LEU A 93 0.60 -6.48 16.93
CA LEU A 93 0.00 -7.80 16.77
C LEU A 93 0.97 -8.92 17.16
N ASP A 94 0.51 -9.86 18.00
CA ASP A 94 1.17 -11.14 18.26
C ASP A 94 0.12 -12.24 18.51
N PRO A 95 -0.09 -13.19 17.59
CA PRO A 95 0.70 -13.37 16.37
C PRO A 95 0.55 -12.21 15.38
N MET A 96 1.61 -11.92 14.64
CA MET A 96 1.56 -10.93 13.56
C MET A 96 0.52 -11.36 12.51
N TYR A 97 0.53 -12.62 12.17
CA TYR A 97 -0.48 -13.30 11.35
C TYR A 97 -0.34 -14.83 11.52
N ARG A 98 -1.43 -15.53 11.19
CA ARG A 98 -1.45 -16.99 11.01
C ARG A 98 -1.33 -17.32 9.54
N LEU A 99 -0.40 -18.22 9.19
CA LEU A 99 -0.32 -18.85 7.88
C LEU A 99 -0.95 -20.24 7.92
N LEU A 100 -1.77 -20.52 6.94
CA LEU A 100 -2.26 -21.85 6.59
C LEU A 100 -1.57 -22.24 5.28
N LEU A 101 -0.46 -22.97 5.39
CA LEU A 101 0.36 -23.36 4.24
C LEU A 101 -0.18 -24.64 3.64
N GLY A 102 -0.89 -24.55 2.51
CA GLY A 102 -1.47 -25.68 1.83
C GLY A 102 -0.44 -26.75 1.49
N GLN A 103 -0.80 -28.01 1.70
CA GLN A 103 0.03 -29.18 1.36
C GLN A 103 -0.59 -29.91 0.18
N PRO A 104 0.19 -30.61 -0.65
CA PRO A 104 -0.35 -31.44 -1.74
C PRO A 104 -1.38 -32.45 -1.24
N GLU A 105 -1.13 -33.02 -0.06
CA GLU A 105 -2.02 -33.94 0.64
C GLU A 105 -2.16 -33.55 2.10
N GLY A 106 -3.33 -33.78 2.69
CA GLY A 106 -3.62 -33.53 4.09
C GLY A 106 -3.99 -32.09 4.43
N ALA A 107 -3.95 -31.78 5.72
CA ALA A 107 -4.27 -30.46 6.25
C ALA A 107 -3.13 -29.45 6.02
N PRO A 108 -3.43 -28.15 5.91
CA PRO A 108 -2.40 -27.12 5.84
C PRO A 108 -1.50 -27.11 7.08
N ILE A 109 -0.21 -26.79 6.89
CA ILE A 109 0.67 -26.50 8.02
C ILE A 109 0.25 -25.13 8.57
N THR A 110 -0.07 -25.09 9.88
CA THR A 110 -0.39 -23.85 10.58
C THR A 110 0.87 -23.26 11.17
N LEU A 111 1.15 -21.99 10.86
CA LEU A 111 2.30 -21.27 11.38
C LEU A 111 1.87 -19.89 11.89
N ASP A 112 1.83 -19.71 13.18
CA ASP A 112 1.65 -18.40 13.83
C ASP A 112 2.98 -17.65 13.85
N THR A 113 3.05 -16.50 13.21
CA THR A 113 4.28 -15.71 13.14
C THR A 113 4.38 -14.76 14.34
N THR A 114 5.59 -14.51 14.80
CA THR A 114 5.85 -13.60 15.93
C THR A 114 7.12 -12.80 15.67
N GLN A 115 7.14 -11.57 16.18
CA GLN A 115 8.32 -10.70 16.14
C GLN A 115 9.45 -11.16 17.08
N ASP A 116 9.15 -12.01 18.05
CA ASP A 116 10.16 -12.66 18.89
C ASP A 116 10.96 -13.65 18.02
N LEU A 117 12.18 -13.25 17.65
CA LEU A 117 13.03 -14.01 16.73
C LEU A 117 13.45 -15.37 17.31
N ALA A 118 13.60 -15.50 18.63
CA ALA A 118 13.96 -16.76 19.27
C ALA A 118 12.78 -17.74 19.20
N ARG A 119 11.58 -17.28 19.57
CA ARG A 119 10.35 -18.06 19.51
C ARG A 119 9.98 -18.41 18.05
N MET A 120 10.20 -17.50 17.10
CA MET A 120 10.00 -17.80 15.69
C MET A 120 10.97 -18.85 15.17
N SER A 121 12.27 -18.73 15.51
CA SER A 121 13.30 -19.72 15.17
C SER A 121 12.95 -21.12 15.69
N GLU A 122 12.44 -21.21 16.93
CA GLU A 122 11.96 -22.45 17.52
C GLU A 122 10.78 -23.04 16.74
N ARG A 123 9.78 -22.22 16.38
CA ARG A 123 8.62 -22.67 15.57
C ARG A 123 9.05 -23.23 14.23
N LEU A 124 9.98 -22.58 13.54
CA LEU A 124 10.54 -23.07 12.28
C LEU A 124 11.34 -24.35 12.46
N SER A 125 12.12 -24.48 13.54
CA SER A 125 12.88 -25.70 13.84
C SER A 125 11.99 -26.92 14.09
N ARG A 126 10.74 -26.73 14.55
CA ARG A 126 9.77 -27.84 14.71
C ARG A 126 9.28 -28.37 13.36
N ILE A 127 9.31 -27.54 12.30
CA ILE A 127 8.97 -27.93 10.92
C ILE A 127 10.21 -28.54 10.23
N GLU A 128 11.36 -27.85 10.32
CA GLU A 128 12.63 -28.27 9.76
C GLU A 128 13.78 -27.79 10.68
N PRO A 129 14.50 -28.69 11.34
CA PRO A 129 15.52 -28.31 12.34
C PRO A 129 16.61 -27.36 11.83
N HIS A 130 16.97 -27.47 10.56
CA HIS A 130 17.98 -26.59 9.94
C HIS A 130 17.45 -25.16 9.78
N ASP A 131 16.16 -24.96 9.58
CA ASP A 131 15.59 -23.69 9.10
C ASP A 131 15.44 -22.65 10.22
N GLY A 132 15.36 -23.07 11.49
CA GLY A 132 15.36 -22.17 12.63
C GLY A 132 16.65 -21.32 12.72
N PRO A 133 17.84 -21.92 12.80
CA PRO A 133 19.10 -21.17 12.77
C PRO A 133 19.30 -20.38 11.46
N ALA A 134 18.82 -20.92 10.33
CA ALA A 134 18.88 -20.24 9.03
C ALA A 134 18.04 -18.96 9.02
N PHE A 135 16.91 -18.93 9.73
CA PHE A 135 16.08 -17.74 9.88
C PHE A 135 16.84 -16.58 10.53
N GLN A 136 17.64 -16.84 11.57
CA GLN A 136 18.43 -15.78 12.20
C GLN A 136 19.46 -15.19 11.24
N ARG A 137 20.10 -16.04 10.40
CA ARG A 137 21.01 -15.55 9.33
C ARG A 137 20.26 -14.71 8.30
N PHE A 138 19.09 -15.16 7.87
CA PHE A 138 18.23 -14.43 6.95
C PHE A 138 17.89 -13.02 7.48
N ILE A 139 17.50 -12.90 8.74
CA ILE A 139 17.20 -11.61 9.39
C ILE A 139 18.45 -10.71 9.42
N ALA A 140 19.62 -11.25 9.83
CA ALA A 140 20.86 -10.48 9.89
C ALA A 140 21.31 -9.96 8.51
N ASP A 141 21.18 -10.77 7.46
CA ASP A 141 21.56 -10.41 6.10
C ASP A 141 20.63 -9.33 5.52
N ASN A 142 19.32 -9.47 5.72
CA ASN A 142 18.36 -8.50 5.25
C ASN A 142 18.40 -7.17 6.02
N ARG A 143 18.80 -7.17 7.31
CA ARG A 143 19.07 -5.94 8.06
C ARG A 143 20.19 -5.12 7.39
N ARG A 144 21.30 -5.79 6.99
CA ARG A 144 22.39 -5.15 6.24
C ARG A 144 21.92 -4.66 4.86
N LYS A 145 21.12 -5.47 4.16
CA LYS A 145 20.56 -5.13 2.85
C LYS A 145 19.67 -3.89 2.95
N LEU A 146 18.71 -3.84 3.87
CA LEU A 146 17.83 -2.68 4.06
C LEU A 146 18.62 -1.42 4.44
N ALA A 147 19.60 -1.53 5.33
CA ALA A 147 20.45 -0.41 5.71
C ALA A 147 21.20 0.19 4.49
N ALA A 148 21.73 -0.66 3.62
CA ALA A 148 22.39 -0.24 2.38
C ALA A 148 21.43 0.35 1.35
N MET A 149 20.18 -0.14 1.30
CA MET A 149 19.15 0.33 0.35
C MET A 149 18.43 1.61 0.78
N THR A 150 18.35 1.89 2.08
CA THR A 150 17.58 3.02 2.62
C THR A 150 17.95 4.37 1.98
N PRO A 151 19.22 4.74 1.75
CA PRO A 151 19.56 5.99 1.06
C PRO A 151 19.00 6.07 -0.37
N LEU A 152 18.94 4.94 -1.08
CA LEU A 152 18.40 4.87 -2.44
C LEU A 152 16.88 5.04 -2.47
N LEU A 153 16.16 4.51 -1.46
CA LEU A 153 14.71 4.63 -1.35
C LEU A 153 14.25 6.07 -1.02
N ARG A 154 15.13 6.88 -0.45
CA ARG A 154 14.83 8.24 0.03
C ARG A 154 15.23 9.36 -0.94
N ARG A 155 15.68 9.01 -2.14
CA ARG A 155 16.07 9.99 -3.17
C ARG A 155 15.46 9.65 -4.53
N PRO A 156 15.30 10.64 -5.42
CA PRO A 156 14.88 10.38 -6.79
C PRO A 156 15.97 9.61 -7.55
N ILE A 157 15.55 8.65 -8.37
CA ILE A 157 16.42 7.93 -9.32
C ILE A 157 15.92 8.22 -10.72
N ARG A 158 16.43 9.27 -11.34
CA ARG A 158 15.93 9.83 -12.60
C ARG A 158 16.56 9.18 -13.83
N SER A 159 17.77 8.64 -13.67
CA SER A 159 18.56 8.07 -14.77
C SER A 159 19.41 6.89 -14.30
N VAL A 160 20.00 6.17 -15.25
CA VAL A 160 21.01 5.12 -14.95
C VAL A 160 22.24 5.72 -14.26
N LEU A 161 22.58 6.98 -14.52
CA LEU A 161 23.72 7.65 -13.90
C LEU A 161 23.55 7.80 -12.38
N ASP A 162 22.30 7.94 -11.90
CA ASP A 162 22.03 7.99 -10.45
C ASP A 162 22.36 6.67 -9.74
N LEU A 163 22.41 5.54 -10.50
CA LEU A 163 22.84 4.24 -10.01
C LEU A 163 24.37 4.08 -9.93
N ALA A 164 25.14 5.01 -10.51
CA ALA A 164 26.60 5.08 -10.35
C ALA A 164 27.04 5.80 -9.07
N SER A 165 26.13 6.07 -8.13
CA SER A 165 26.41 6.77 -6.88
C SER A 165 27.07 5.88 -5.83
N MET A 166 27.73 6.49 -4.84
CA MET A 166 28.35 5.79 -3.70
C MET A 166 27.32 4.92 -2.93
N ASP A 167 26.06 5.37 -2.82
CA ASP A 167 25.03 4.59 -2.15
C ASP A 167 24.65 3.34 -2.97
N ALA A 168 24.55 3.46 -4.29
CA ALA A 168 24.31 2.31 -5.16
C ALA A 168 25.50 1.33 -5.17
N MET A 169 26.72 1.84 -5.12
CA MET A 169 27.93 1.01 -4.99
C MET A 169 27.95 0.25 -3.65
N ARG A 170 27.53 0.89 -2.56
CA ARG A 170 27.39 0.22 -1.24
C ARG A 170 26.28 -0.82 -1.21
N ALA A 171 25.17 -0.57 -1.93
CA ALA A 171 24.06 -1.51 -2.02
C ALA A 171 24.37 -2.71 -2.92
N GLY A 172 25.18 -2.52 -3.98
CA GLY A 172 25.49 -3.51 -5.02
C GLY A 172 25.87 -4.90 -4.48
N PRO A 173 26.82 -5.03 -3.53
CA PRO A 173 27.24 -6.33 -2.98
C PRO A 173 26.11 -7.11 -2.28
N HIS A 174 25.05 -6.42 -1.86
CA HIS A 174 23.89 -7.03 -1.19
C HIS A 174 22.77 -7.41 -2.16
N LEU A 175 22.90 -7.15 -3.45
CA LEU A 175 21.85 -7.35 -4.45
C LEU A 175 22.25 -8.43 -5.46
N ARG A 176 21.27 -9.28 -5.79
CA ARG A 176 21.39 -10.29 -6.85
C ARG A 176 20.20 -10.16 -7.81
N PRO A 177 20.15 -9.10 -8.63
CA PRO A 177 18.96 -8.74 -9.41
C PRO A 177 18.57 -9.80 -10.46
N TRP A 178 19.46 -10.73 -10.78
CA TRP A 178 19.22 -11.86 -11.70
C TRP A 178 18.57 -13.07 -11.03
N GLN A 179 18.44 -13.08 -9.69
CA GLN A 179 17.87 -14.19 -8.93
C GLN A 179 16.44 -13.85 -8.49
N SER A 180 15.52 -14.83 -8.56
CA SER A 180 14.19 -14.66 -7.99
C SER A 180 14.24 -14.70 -6.47
N LEU A 181 13.22 -14.10 -5.82
CA LEU A 181 13.07 -14.17 -4.37
C LEU A 181 13.03 -15.63 -3.88
N TYR A 182 12.22 -16.47 -4.53
CA TYR A 182 12.07 -17.87 -4.10
C TYR A 182 13.38 -18.67 -4.26
N ASP A 183 14.13 -18.45 -5.35
CA ASP A 183 15.44 -19.10 -5.54
C ASP A 183 16.48 -18.60 -4.54
N HIS A 184 16.46 -17.32 -4.21
CA HIS A 184 17.32 -16.77 -3.16
C HIS A 184 17.08 -17.44 -1.81
N LEU A 185 15.82 -17.71 -1.46
CA LEU A 185 15.45 -18.36 -0.20
C LEU A 185 15.88 -19.82 -0.12
N LYS A 186 16.13 -20.51 -1.25
CA LYS A 186 16.73 -21.85 -1.26
C LYS A 186 18.13 -21.88 -0.61
N GLY A 187 18.84 -20.75 -0.60
CA GLY A 187 20.12 -20.60 0.08
C GLY A 187 20.04 -20.54 1.61
N TYR A 188 18.86 -20.32 2.16
CA TYR A 188 18.60 -20.28 3.61
C TYR A 188 17.81 -21.50 4.05
N PHE A 189 16.66 -21.78 3.43
CA PHE A 189 15.64 -22.69 3.94
C PHE A 189 15.55 -23.97 3.11
N ARG A 190 15.52 -25.12 3.79
CA ARG A 190 15.35 -26.44 3.17
C ARG A 190 13.89 -26.77 2.90
N ASN A 191 13.01 -26.41 3.85
CA ASN A 191 11.59 -26.75 3.74
C ASN A 191 10.87 -25.82 2.74
N PRO A 192 10.14 -26.33 1.73
CA PRO A 192 9.41 -25.54 0.75
C PRO A 192 8.36 -24.63 1.39
N SER A 193 7.63 -25.10 2.40
CA SER A 193 6.59 -24.34 3.07
C SER A 193 7.17 -23.14 3.83
N ILE A 194 8.37 -23.31 4.45
CA ILE A 194 9.09 -22.21 5.09
C ILE A 194 9.57 -21.20 4.03
N ARG A 195 10.02 -21.63 2.85
CA ARG A 195 10.33 -20.69 1.75
C ARG A 195 9.10 -19.90 1.34
N LEU A 196 7.93 -20.54 1.25
CA LEU A 196 6.68 -19.84 0.95
C LEU A 196 6.30 -18.85 2.05
N SER A 197 6.47 -19.19 3.32
CA SER A 197 6.19 -18.30 4.46
C SER A 197 7.09 -17.04 4.48
N MET A 198 8.26 -17.09 3.84
CA MET A 198 9.22 -15.98 3.71
C MET A 198 9.21 -15.33 2.32
N SER A 199 8.22 -15.62 1.48
CA SER A 199 8.15 -15.07 0.12
C SER A 199 6.76 -14.64 -0.32
N PHE A 200 5.69 -15.10 0.34
CA PHE A 200 4.31 -14.71 -0.02
C PHE A 200 4.09 -13.19 0.07
N GLN A 201 4.90 -12.47 0.84
CA GLN A 201 4.88 -11.01 0.98
C GLN A 201 5.07 -10.28 -0.36
N SER A 202 5.65 -10.91 -1.38
CA SER A 202 5.67 -10.38 -2.75
C SER A 202 4.26 -10.07 -3.27
N LYS A 203 3.22 -10.71 -2.73
CA LYS A 203 1.80 -10.43 -3.00
C LYS A 203 1.36 -9.04 -2.54
N TYR A 204 2.01 -8.45 -1.54
CA TYR A 204 1.75 -7.05 -1.14
C TYR A 204 2.06 -6.05 -2.26
N LEU A 205 2.84 -6.48 -3.25
CA LEU A 205 3.16 -5.73 -4.46
C LEU A 205 2.48 -6.33 -5.70
N GLY A 206 1.62 -7.34 -5.52
CA GLY A 206 0.92 -8.01 -6.59
C GLY A 206 1.82 -8.84 -7.52
N MET A 207 2.91 -9.40 -6.99
CA MET A 207 3.89 -10.18 -7.78
C MET A 207 4.04 -11.63 -7.29
N SER A 208 4.53 -12.47 -8.19
CA SER A 208 4.96 -13.84 -7.90
C SER A 208 6.37 -13.85 -7.29
N PRO A 209 6.65 -14.58 -6.19
CA PRO A 209 8.00 -14.73 -5.64
C PRO A 209 8.94 -15.48 -6.58
N PHE A 210 8.42 -16.23 -7.54
CA PHE A 210 9.19 -16.98 -8.54
C PHE A 210 9.75 -16.07 -9.65
N GLU A 211 9.17 -14.86 -9.84
CA GLU A 211 9.60 -13.87 -10.83
C GLU A 211 10.13 -12.58 -10.21
N CYS A 212 9.74 -12.30 -8.99
CA CYS A 212 10.08 -11.07 -8.28
C CYS A 212 11.57 -11.08 -7.90
N PRO A 213 12.31 -9.98 -8.08
CA PRO A 213 13.71 -9.91 -7.72
C PRO A 213 13.99 -10.22 -6.25
N GLU A 214 15.13 -10.84 -5.95
CA GLU A 214 15.56 -11.24 -4.61
C GLU A 214 15.63 -10.05 -3.62
N LEU A 215 15.80 -8.83 -4.12
CA LEU A 215 15.71 -7.59 -3.33
C LEU A 215 14.49 -7.57 -2.41
N PHE A 216 13.37 -8.12 -2.86
CA PHE A 216 12.13 -8.14 -2.09
C PHE A 216 12.15 -9.12 -0.89
N SER A 217 13.26 -9.81 -0.62
CA SER A 217 13.51 -10.50 0.65
C SER A 217 13.52 -9.55 1.86
N ILE A 218 13.63 -8.24 1.62
CA ILE A 218 13.45 -7.22 2.66
C ILE A 218 12.01 -7.13 3.16
N LEU A 219 11.00 -7.57 2.40
CA LEU A 219 9.60 -7.48 2.83
C LEU A 219 9.29 -8.36 4.05
N PRO A 220 9.54 -9.68 4.04
CA PRO A 220 9.40 -10.48 5.26
C PRO A 220 10.29 -9.98 6.39
N PHE A 221 11.53 -9.54 6.09
CA PHE A 221 12.42 -8.98 7.11
C PHE A 221 11.80 -7.76 7.81
N ILE A 222 11.16 -6.84 7.08
CA ILE A 222 10.51 -5.64 7.63
C ILE A 222 9.44 -6.01 8.66
N GLU A 223 8.68 -7.08 8.44
CA GLU A 223 7.65 -7.56 9.36
C GLU A 223 8.27 -7.99 10.71
N TYR A 224 9.35 -8.78 10.67
CA TYR A 224 10.04 -9.23 11.88
C TYR A 224 10.82 -8.11 12.58
N GLU A 225 11.36 -7.14 11.84
CA GLU A 225 12.15 -6.04 12.41
C GLU A 225 11.27 -4.96 13.04
N TYR A 226 10.16 -4.56 12.38
CA TYR A 226 9.34 -3.43 12.80
C TYR A 226 7.97 -3.83 13.35
N GLY A 227 7.58 -5.10 13.21
CA GLY A 227 6.27 -5.60 13.61
C GLY A 227 5.15 -5.19 12.67
N ILE A 228 3.99 -5.78 12.92
CA ILE A 228 2.72 -5.41 12.28
C ILE A 228 1.84 -4.79 13.34
N TRP A 229 1.22 -3.67 13.00
CA TRP A 229 0.46 -2.85 13.91
C TRP A 229 -0.98 -2.68 13.43
N HIS A 230 -1.91 -2.64 14.35
CA HIS A 230 -3.29 -2.25 14.11
C HIS A 230 -3.55 -0.88 14.74
N PRO A 231 -3.95 0.14 13.95
CA PRO A 231 -4.43 1.41 14.48
C PRO A 231 -5.88 1.24 14.98
N THR A 232 -6.19 1.68 16.18
CA THR A 232 -7.58 1.67 16.70
C THR A 232 -8.49 2.48 15.76
N GLY A 233 -9.53 1.84 15.25
CA GLY A 233 -10.41 2.35 14.18
C GLY A 233 -9.96 2.01 12.76
N GLY A 234 -8.99 1.08 12.60
CA GLY A 234 -8.42 0.64 11.34
C GLY A 234 -7.41 1.61 10.74
N CYS A 235 -6.82 1.25 9.61
CA CYS A 235 -5.87 2.12 8.90
C CYS A 235 -6.49 3.46 8.46
N ASN A 236 -7.81 3.54 8.36
CA ASN A 236 -8.50 4.81 8.09
C ASN A 236 -8.33 5.83 9.23
N ALA A 237 -8.15 5.40 10.48
CA ALA A 237 -7.88 6.31 11.60
C ALA A 237 -6.61 7.13 11.37
N LEU A 238 -5.58 6.53 10.74
CA LEU A 238 -4.37 7.25 10.33
C LEU A 238 -4.69 8.36 9.33
N MET A 239 -5.56 8.08 8.36
CA MET A 239 -5.93 9.06 7.33
C MET A 239 -6.71 10.24 7.92
N ARG A 240 -7.61 9.98 8.87
CA ARG A 240 -8.34 11.03 9.58
C ARG A 240 -7.39 11.91 10.39
N ALA A 241 -6.51 11.29 11.20
CA ALA A 241 -5.52 12.03 11.96
C ALA A 241 -4.60 12.89 11.07
N MET A 242 -4.22 12.37 9.90
CA MET A 242 -3.43 13.14 8.92
C MET A 242 -4.24 14.30 8.32
N ALA A 243 -5.53 14.11 8.04
CA ALA A 243 -6.39 15.17 7.53
C ALA A 243 -6.58 16.28 8.56
N ASP A 244 -6.88 15.92 9.83
CA ASP A 244 -7.04 16.87 10.93
C ASP A 244 -5.76 17.72 11.12
N ILE A 245 -4.58 17.07 11.09
CA ILE A 245 -3.30 17.78 11.17
C ILE A 245 -3.09 18.71 9.96
N ALA A 246 -3.46 18.28 8.76
CA ALA A 246 -3.35 19.11 7.57
C ALA A 246 -4.27 20.34 7.65
N GLU A 247 -5.50 20.18 8.16
CA GLU A 247 -6.42 21.31 8.42
C GLU A 247 -5.88 22.28 9.48
N GLU A 248 -5.30 21.77 10.57
CA GLU A 248 -4.61 22.59 11.59
C GLU A 248 -3.47 23.44 10.98
N LEU A 249 -2.84 22.96 9.90
CA LEU A 249 -1.80 23.66 9.16
C LEU A 249 -2.35 24.60 8.06
N GLY A 250 -3.68 24.73 7.95
CA GLY A 250 -4.34 25.61 6.98
C GLY A 250 -4.56 25.00 5.59
N VAL A 251 -4.44 23.67 5.43
CA VAL A 251 -4.81 22.98 4.19
C VAL A 251 -6.33 23.04 4.01
N ARG A 252 -6.78 23.35 2.80
CA ARG A 252 -8.19 23.36 2.46
C ARG A 252 -8.57 22.08 1.71
N PHE A 253 -9.53 21.33 2.23
CA PHE A 253 -10.07 20.12 1.59
C PHE A 253 -11.37 20.45 0.83
N HIS A 254 -11.45 19.96 -0.41
CA HIS A 254 -12.62 20.01 -1.28
C HIS A 254 -13.04 18.55 -1.56
N THR A 255 -13.97 18.02 -0.76
CA THR A 255 -14.50 16.66 -0.91
C THR A 255 -15.70 16.63 -1.84
N GLY A 256 -15.99 15.48 -2.47
CA GLY A 256 -17.00 15.37 -3.52
C GLY A 256 -16.62 16.13 -4.81
N CYS A 257 -15.36 16.57 -4.93
CA CYS A 257 -14.86 17.42 -6.00
C CYS A 257 -13.90 16.63 -6.91
N GLU A 258 -14.39 16.14 -8.04
CA GLU A 258 -13.55 15.45 -9.01
C GLU A 258 -12.78 16.44 -9.89
N VAL A 259 -11.46 16.31 -9.92
CA VAL A 259 -10.61 17.00 -10.89
C VAL A 259 -10.77 16.32 -12.26
N GLN A 260 -11.27 17.07 -13.22
CA GLN A 260 -11.57 16.60 -14.56
C GLN A 260 -10.36 16.68 -15.50
N ALA A 261 -9.53 17.73 -15.36
CA ALA A 261 -8.32 17.97 -16.15
C ALA A 261 -7.32 18.84 -15.38
N ILE A 262 -6.05 18.77 -15.79
CA ILE A 262 -5.04 19.78 -15.47
C ILE A 262 -4.99 20.76 -16.64
N GLU A 263 -5.07 22.06 -16.35
CA GLU A 263 -4.98 23.12 -17.34
C GLU A 263 -3.53 23.52 -17.60
N PHE A 264 -3.25 23.79 -18.87
CA PHE A 264 -1.90 24.12 -19.34
C PHE A 264 -1.86 25.39 -20.17
N GLU A 265 -0.86 26.22 -19.93
CA GLU A 265 -0.41 27.26 -20.87
C GLU A 265 0.88 26.75 -21.52
N GLY A 266 0.80 26.35 -22.80
CA GLY A 266 1.87 25.62 -23.46
C GLY A 266 2.16 24.27 -22.80
N ARG A 267 3.29 24.15 -22.12
CA ARG A 267 3.69 22.92 -21.38
C ARG A 267 3.69 23.14 -19.86
N ARG A 268 3.23 24.27 -19.36
CA ARG A 268 3.20 24.61 -17.95
C ARG A 268 1.78 24.46 -17.40
N ALA A 269 1.64 23.68 -16.32
CA ALA A 269 0.38 23.59 -15.59
C ALA A 269 0.04 24.94 -14.92
N THR A 270 -1.23 25.35 -14.99
CA THR A 270 -1.74 26.60 -14.43
C THR A 270 -2.84 26.39 -13.39
N GLY A 271 -3.33 25.16 -13.25
CA GLY A 271 -4.37 24.80 -12.29
C GLY A 271 -5.08 23.51 -12.67
N VAL A 272 -6.25 23.31 -12.07
CA VAL A 272 -7.11 22.14 -12.28
C VAL A 272 -8.54 22.56 -12.61
N GLN A 273 -9.22 21.80 -13.45
CA GLN A 273 -10.64 21.92 -13.74
C GLN A 273 -11.45 21.12 -12.72
N VAL A 274 -12.35 21.80 -12.03
CA VAL A 274 -13.30 21.21 -11.08
C VAL A 274 -14.67 21.83 -11.32
N ASP A 275 -15.68 21.01 -11.55
CA ASP A 275 -17.07 21.44 -11.81
C ASP A 275 -17.17 22.54 -12.88
N GLY A 276 -16.44 22.36 -13.99
CA GLY A 276 -16.38 23.32 -15.10
C GLY A 276 -15.67 24.64 -14.78
N SER A 277 -15.07 24.80 -13.61
CA SER A 277 -14.37 26.00 -13.17
C SER A 277 -12.87 25.75 -13.03
N LEU A 278 -12.05 26.70 -13.53
CA LEU A 278 -10.60 26.67 -13.33
C LEU A 278 -10.23 27.11 -11.91
N ARG A 279 -9.57 26.23 -11.18
CA ARG A 279 -8.90 26.51 -9.90
C ARG A 279 -7.40 26.70 -10.18
N ARG A 280 -6.89 27.91 -10.01
CA ARG A 280 -5.50 28.25 -10.35
C ARG A 280 -4.54 27.84 -9.26
N HIS A 281 -3.44 27.18 -9.67
CA HIS A 281 -2.33 26.74 -8.79
C HIS A 281 -1.00 26.92 -9.51
N ARG A 282 0.05 27.24 -8.77
CA ARG A 282 1.41 27.31 -9.33
C ARG A 282 1.95 25.92 -9.69
N HIS A 283 1.56 24.92 -8.91
CA HIS A 283 1.93 23.50 -9.08
C HIS A 283 0.74 22.60 -8.79
N VAL A 284 0.70 21.44 -9.45
CA VAL A 284 -0.30 20.38 -9.23
C VAL A 284 0.42 19.11 -8.81
N VAL A 285 0.04 18.54 -7.66
CA VAL A 285 0.50 17.23 -7.18
C VAL A 285 -0.60 16.20 -7.43
N VAL A 286 -0.31 15.14 -8.16
CA VAL A 286 -1.27 14.08 -8.47
C VAL A 286 -1.01 12.88 -7.57
N ASN A 287 -1.97 12.59 -6.69
CA ASN A 287 -2.02 11.43 -5.80
C ASN A 287 -3.20 10.53 -6.20
N ALA A 288 -3.22 10.07 -7.43
CA ALA A 288 -4.17 9.10 -7.95
C ALA A 288 -3.41 7.91 -8.55
N ASP A 289 -4.11 6.94 -9.14
CA ASP A 289 -3.42 5.94 -9.95
C ASP A 289 -2.65 6.63 -11.07
N ALA A 290 -1.32 6.50 -11.07
CA ALA A 290 -0.46 7.32 -11.94
C ALA A 290 -0.75 7.10 -13.42
N ALA A 291 -1.04 5.86 -13.83
CA ALA A 291 -1.32 5.54 -15.23
C ALA A 291 -2.67 6.11 -15.68
N SER A 292 -3.72 5.87 -14.90
CA SER A 292 -5.06 6.40 -15.14
C SER A 292 -5.08 7.93 -15.09
N ALA A 293 -4.43 8.53 -14.09
CA ALA A 293 -4.38 9.98 -13.92
C ALA A 293 -3.65 10.66 -15.09
N MET A 294 -2.51 10.12 -15.53
CA MET A 294 -1.80 10.67 -16.69
C MET A 294 -2.69 10.65 -17.95
N ARG A 295 -3.46 9.59 -18.17
CA ARG A 295 -4.36 9.50 -19.33
C ARG A 295 -5.54 10.49 -19.26
N ARG A 296 -6.11 10.65 -18.08
CA ARG A 296 -7.32 11.46 -17.88
C ARG A 296 -7.02 12.95 -17.73
N LEU A 297 -5.96 13.29 -16.97
CA LEU A 297 -5.72 14.66 -16.52
C LEU A 297 -4.74 15.42 -17.40
N VAL A 298 -3.89 14.73 -18.17
CA VAL A 298 -2.87 15.38 -19.01
C VAL A 298 -3.14 15.08 -20.49
N PRO A 299 -3.27 16.08 -21.35
CA PRO A 299 -3.49 15.89 -22.78
C PRO A 299 -2.45 15.00 -23.45
N SER A 300 -2.85 14.10 -24.34
CA SER A 300 -1.99 13.09 -24.97
C SER A 300 -0.80 13.70 -25.73
N HIS A 301 -1.01 14.86 -26.41
CA HIS A 301 0.04 15.55 -27.16
C HIS A 301 1.15 16.15 -26.28
N LEU A 302 0.89 16.33 -24.98
CA LEU A 302 1.87 16.78 -23.99
C LEU A 302 2.66 15.61 -23.35
N ARG A 303 2.21 14.36 -23.52
CA ARG A 303 2.80 13.16 -22.89
C ARG A 303 3.62 12.36 -23.90
N ARG A 304 4.95 12.51 -23.92
CA ARG A 304 5.86 11.73 -24.76
C ARG A 304 6.34 10.49 -24.04
N THR A 305 6.86 10.66 -22.82
CA THR A 305 7.47 9.59 -22.01
C THR A 305 6.41 8.57 -21.56
N TRP A 306 5.25 9.02 -21.13
CA TRP A 306 4.10 8.19 -20.69
C TRP A 306 2.95 8.31 -21.68
N SER A 307 3.21 7.96 -22.96
CA SER A 307 2.18 7.90 -24.00
C SER A 307 1.13 6.83 -23.70
N ASP A 308 -0.07 6.95 -24.30
CA ASP A 308 -1.15 5.96 -24.13
C ASP A 308 -0.68 4.56 -24.50
N ARG A 309 0.06 4.44 -25.61
CA ARG A 309 0.66 3.16 -26.04
C ARG A 309 1.59 2.54 -24.98
N ARG A 310 2.42 3.37 -24.31
CA ARG A 310 3.29 2.88 -23.23
C ARG A 310 2.49 2.42 -22.03
N ILE A 311 1.49 3.21 -21.62
CA ILE A 311 0.60 2.89 -20.51
C ILE A 311 -0.15 1.57 -20.77
N GLU A 312 -0.72 1.40 -21.96
CA GLU A 312 -1.45 0.20 -22.35
C GLU A 312 -0.57 -1.06 -22.41
N ARG A 313 0.69 -0.93 -22.85
CA ARG A 313 1.64 -2.04 -22.95
C ARG A 313 2.41 -2.34 -21.68
N SER A 314 2.31 -1.48 -20.67
CA SER A 314 2.96 -1.70 -19.38
C SER A 314 2.36 -2.93 -18.69
N ARG A 315 3.16 -3.63 -17.91
CA ARG A 315 2.68 -4.72 -17.05
C ARG A 315 2.10 -4.13 -15.77
N TYR A 316 0.95 -4.62 -15.39
CA TYR A 316 0.27 -4.22 -14.16
C TYR A 316 0.28 -5.37 -13.16
N SER A 317 0.10 -5.02 -11.89
CA SER A 317 -0.04 -5.99 -10.80
C SER A 317 -1.32 -6.83 -10.98
N CYS A 318 -1.45 -7.88 -10.21
CA CYS A 318 -2.74 -8.53 -10.04
C CYS A 318 -3.77 -7.55 -9.47
N SER A 319 -5.03 -7.95 -9.52
CA SER A 319 -6.15 -7.32 -8.84
C SER A 319 -6.56 -8.12 -7.60
N THR A 320 -7.65 -7.71 -6.98
CA THR A 320 -8.26 -8.38 -5.85
C THR A 320 -9.77 -8.48 -6.03
N TYR A 321 -10.30 -9.63 -5.67
CA TYR A 321 -11.71 -9.82 -5.37
C TYR A 321 -11.89 -9.71 -3.87
N MET A 322 -12.87 -8.94 -3.43
CA MET A 322 -13.09 -8.65 -2.01
C MET A 322 -14.48 -9.08 -1.59
N LEU A 323 -14.57 -9.65 -0.37
CA LEU A 323 -15.82 -9.72 0.39
C LEU A 323 -15.63 -9.01 1.73
N TYR A 324 -16.53 -8.10 2.03
CA TYR A 324 -16.67 -7.45 3.33
C TYR A 324 -17.91 -8.04 4.00
N LEU A 325 -17.72 -8.77 5.09
CA LEU A 325 -18.77 -9.55 5.75
C LEU A 325 -18.97 -9.06 7.19
N GLY A 326 -20.12 -8.48 7.48
CA GLY A 326 -20.56 -8.27 8.86
C GLY A 326 -21.32 -9.50 9.34
N LEU A 327 -20.89 -10.08 10.45
CA LEU A 327 -21.36 -11.37 10.98
C LEU A 327 -21.92 -11.22 12.39
N ASP A 328 -22.99 -11.94 12.65
CA ASP A 328 -23.41 -12.23 14.04
C ASP A 328 -22.39 -13.15 14.72
N GLY A 329 -22.14 -12.88 15.99
CA GLY A 329 -21.23 -13.66 16.82
C GLY A 329 -19.75 -13.39 16.51
N GLU A 330 -18.94 -13.77 17.45
CA GLU A 330 -17.49 -13.64 17.38
C GLU A 330 -16.87 -14.73 16.50
N VAL A 331 -15.84 -14.38 15.75
CA VAL A 331 -15.05 -15.28 14.92
C VAL A 331 -13.71 -15.57 15.59
N ASP A 332 -13.42 -16.85 15.83
CA ASP A 332 -12.16 -17.31 16.43
C ASP A 332 -11.07 -17.45 15.36
N LEU A 333 -10.63 -16.31 14.85
CA LEU A 333 -9.45 -16.21 13.97
C LEU A 333 -8.54 -15.08 14.50
N PRO A 334 -7.21 -15.25 14.43
CA PRO A 334 -6.30 -14.14 14.66
C PRO A 334 -6.61 -12.96 13.74
N HIS A 335 -6.12 -11.77 14.14
CA HIS A 335 -6.35 -10.54 13.38
C HIS A 335 -6.08 -10.70 11.87
N HIS A 336 -5.01 -11.39 11.53
CA HIS A 336 -4.66 -11.72 10.15
C HIS A 336 -4.50 -13.23 9.99
N THR A 337 -5.23 -13.81 9.06
CA THR A 337 -5.07 -15.23 8.68
C THR A 337 -4.93 -15.33 7.16
N ILE A 338 -3.90 -16.01 6.69
CA ILE A 338 -3.55 -16.09 5.27
C ILE A 338 -3.45 -17.57 4.88
N TYR A 339 -4.25 -17.98 3.93
CA TYR A 339 -4.11 -19.26 3.27
C TYR A 339 -3.23 -19.12 2.03
N VAL A 340 -2.19 -19.93 1.97
CA VAL A 340 -1.33 -20.10 0.79
C VAL A 340 -1.74 -21.38 0.09
N SER A 341 -2.19 -21.27 -1.16
CA SER A 341 -2.65 -22.39 -1.99
C SER A 341 -1.71 -23.60 -1.96
N ARG A 342 -2.26 -24.80 -1.95
CA ARG A 342 -1.50 -26.07 -2.07
C ARG A 342 -0.68 -26.15 -3.36
N SER A 343 -1.16 -25.50 -4.42
CA SER A 343 -0.50 -25.38 -5.71
C SER A 343 -0.12 -23.92 -5.99
N TYR A 344 0.67 -23.31 -5.08
CA TYR A 344 0.89 -21.86 -5.05
C TYR A 344 1.47 -21.31 -6.35
N GLU A 345 2.44 -22.01 -6.97
CA GLU A 345 3.02 -21.59 -8.25
C GLU A 345 1.97 -21.54 -9.36
N ARG A 346 1.11 -22.58 -9.46
CA ARG A 346 -0.01 -22.61 -10.40
C ARG A 346 -1.01 -21.49 -10.11
N ASN A 347 -1.38 -21.28 -8.84
CA ASN A 347 -2.29 -20.19 -8.45
C ASN A 347 -1.75 -18.83 -8.91
N LEU A 348 -0.43 -18.61 -8.82
CA LEU A 348 0.20 -17.37 -9.28
C LEU A 348 0.24 -17.26 -10.80
N ALA A 349 0.51 -18.36 -11.50
CA ALA A 349 0.48 -18.42 -12.96
C ALA A 349 -0.94 -18.16 -13.51
N ASP A 350 -1.98 -18.71 -12.86
CA ASP A 350 -3.38 -18.46 -13.22
C ASP A 350 -3.71 -16.97 -13.16
N ILE A 351 -3.22 -16.27 -12.12
CA ILE A 351 -3.46 -14.83 -11.93
C ILE A 351 -2.65 -13.98 -12.90
N ALA A 352 -1.34 -14.26 -13.06
CA ALA A 352 -0.41 -13.32 -13.69
C ALA A 352 -0.15 -13.61 -15.17
N THR A 353 -0.34 -14.87 -15.61
CA THR A 353 0.00 -15.36 -16.96
C THR A 353 -1.21 -15.88 -17.69
N ASN A 354 -2.01 -16.76 -17.05
CA ASN A 354 -3.14 -17.41 -17.70
C ASN A 354 -4.40 -16.51 -17.71
N GLY A 355 -4.48 -15.51 -16.83
CA GLY A 355 -5.61 -14.59 -16.75
C GLY A 355 -6.93 -15.26 -16.38
N VAL A 356 -6.90 -16.30 -15.54
CA VAL A 356 -8.07 -17.10 -15.14
C VAL A 356 -8.21 -17.15 -13.62
N LEU A 357 -9.40 -17.52 -13.15
CA LEU A 357 -9.64 -17.77 -11.73
C LEU A 357 -9.05 -19.13 -11.33
N SER A 358 -8.23 -19.14 -10.30
CA SER A 358 -7.65 -20.38 -9.76
C SER A 358 -8.71 -21.25 -9.09
N GLU A 359 -8.55 -22.56 -9.19
CA GLU A 359 -9.42 -23.54 -8.52
C GLU A 359 -9.20 -23.57 -7.00
N ASP A 360 -7.95 -23.41 -6.57
CA ASP A 360 -7.54 -23.33 -5.17
C ASP A 360 -6.83 -21.98 -4.93
N PRO A 361 -7.58 -20.87 -4.81
CA PRO A 361 -6.97 -19.56 -4.66
C PRO A 361 -6.39 -19.36 -3.26
N SER A 362 -5.23 -18.73 -3.19
CA SER A 362 -4.77 -18.15 -1.92
C SER A 362 -5.77 -17.10 -1.44
N MET A 363 -5.92 -16.98 -0.12
CA MET A 363 -6.91 -16.08 0.49
C MET A 363 -6.33 -15.40 1.73
N TYR A 364 -6.71 -14.16 1.92
CA TYR A 364 -6.40 -13.41 3.13
C TYR A 364 -7.68 -12.99 3.85
N VAL A 365 -7.72 -13.19 5.16
CA VAL A 365 -8.81 -12.78 6.04
C VAL A 365 -8.27 -11.87 7.13
N CYS A 366 -8.89 -10.70 7.30
CA CYS A 366 -8.66 -9.81 8.44
C CYS A 366 -9.88 -9.81 9.34
N ASN A 367 -9.65 -10.03 10.63
CA ASN A 367 -10.66 -10.05 11.71
C ASN A 367 -10.22 -9.07 12.82
N PRO A 368 -10.53 -7.77 12.70
CA PRO A 368 -10.06 -6.78 13.67
C PRO A 368 -10.87 -6.77 14.98
N ALA A 369 -12.13 -7.22 14.98
CA ALA A 369 -13.06 -7.06 16.08
C ALA A 369 -12.56 -7.59 17.44
N PRO A 370 -11.79 -8.70 17.55
CA PRO A 370 -11.29 -9.19 18.83
C PRO A 370 -10.35 -8.23 19.56
N ILE A 371 -9.66 -7.34 18.83
CA ILE A 371 -8.71 -6.38 19.41
C ILE A 371 -9.16 -4.93 19.26
N ASP A 372 -10.13 -4.67 18.38
CA ASP A 372 -10.67 -3.34 18.11
C ASP A 372 -12.20 -3.37 18.08
N PRO A 373 -12.84 -3.11 19.21
CA PRO A 373 -14.31 -3.15 19.32
C PRO A 373 -15.00 -2.04 18.50
N THR A 374 -14.26 -1.09 17.94
CA THR A 374 -14.83 -0.04 17.09
C THR A 374 -15.13 -0.52 15.67
N MET A 375 -14.68 -1.73 15.32
CA MET A 375 -14.81 -2.26 13.97
C MET A 375 -16.08 -3.09 13.75
N ALA A 376 -16.75 -3.55 14.81
CA ALA A 376 -17.99 -4.31 14.73
C ALA A 376 -18.91 -3.99 15.93
N PRO A 377 -20.21 -4.28 15.84
CA PRO A 377 -21.10 -4.27 16.99
C PRO A 377 -20.63 -5.26 18.08
N ARG A 378 -21.00 -5.00 19.33
CA ARG A 378 -20.61 -5.87 20.46
C ARG A 378 -21.09 -7.31 20.22
N GLY A 379 -20.16 -8.26 20.35
CA GLY A 379 -20.43 -9.69 20.14
C GLY A 379 -20.59 -10.09 18.66
N ALA A 380 -20.20 -9.22 17.73
CA ALA A 380 -20.22 -9.44 16.28
C ALA A 380 -18.81 -9.39 15.69
N SER A 381 -18.67 -9.70 14.42
CA SER A 381 -17.40 -9.65 13.71
C SER A 381 -17.52 -8.93 12.37
N SER A 382 -16.46 -8.26 11.95
CA SER A 382 -16.33 -7.65 10.62
C SER A 382 -15.15 -8.30 9.90
N LEU A 383 -15.42 -9.18 8.94
CA LEU A 383 -14.38 -9.88 8.17
C LEU A 383 -14.11 -9.19 6.84
N TYR A 384 -12.87 -8.82 6.62
CA TYR A 384 -12.33 -8.43 5.33
C TYR A 384 -11.70 -9.66 4.69
N VAL A 385 -12.22 -10.10 3.55
CA VAL A 385 -11.75 -11.27 2.82
C VAL A 385 -11.21 -10.82 1.47
N LEU A 386 -9.96 -11.18 1.16
CA LEU A 386 -9.28 -10.83 -0.08
C LEU A 386 -8.82 -12.09 -0.81
N VAL A 387 -9.22 -12.21 -2.06
CA VAL A 387 -8.73 -13.23 -2.99
C VAL A 387 -7.97 -12.53 -4.12
N PRO A 388 -6.66 -12.78 -4.30
CA PRO A 388 -5.93 -12.26 -5.45
C PRO A 388 -6.47 -12.84 -6.76
N THR A 389 -6.66 -11.97 -7.76
CA THR A 389 -7.26 -12.33 -9.06
C THR A 389 -6.52 -11.65 -10.20
N PRO A 390 -6.72 -12.08 -11.46
CA PRO A 390 -6.27 -11.33 -12.62
C PRO A 390 -6.84 -9.89 -12.60
N ASN A 391 -6.08 -8.94 -13.11
CA ASN A 391 -6.60 -7.61 -13.46
C ASN A 391 -7.41 -7.69 -14.77
N VAL A 392 -8.01 -6.58 -15.21
CA VAL A 392 -8.82 -6.54 -16.44
C VAL A 392 -8.08 -5.95 -17.65
N GLN A 393 -6.77 -6.09 -17.69
CA GLN A 393 -5.97 -5.62 -18.84
C GLN A 393 -6.34 -6.43 -20.10
N PRO A 394 -6.70 -5.78 -21.23
CA PRO A 394 -7.03 -6.46 -22.47
C PRO A 394 -5.89 -7.37 -22.95
N GLY A 395 -6.24 -8.56 -23.42
CA GLY A 395 -5.29 -9.57 -23.92
C GLY A 395 -4.58 -10.41 -22.86
N LEU A 396 -4.78 -10.10 -21.56
CA LEU A 396 -4.25 -10.89 -20.45
C LEU A 396 -5.35 -11.47 -19.55
N ASN A 397 -6.53 -10.87 -19.57
CA ASN A 397 -7.67 -11.32 -18.77
C ASN A 397 -8.64 -12.16 -19.59
N HIS A 398 -8.99 -13.33 -19.08
CA HIS A 398 -9.98 -14.25 -19.67
C HIS A 398 -11.19 -14.46 -18.75
N VAL A 399 -11.34 -13.63 -17.69
CA VAL A 399 -12.43 -13.74 -16.73
C VAL A 399 -13.60 -12.83 -17.14
N ASP A 400 -14.75 -13.43 -17.44
CA ASP A 400 -16.01 -12.70 -17.49
C ASP A 400 -16.53 -12.48 -16.06
N TRP A 401 -16.26 -11.30 -15.52
CA TRP A 401 -16.59 -10.96 -14.14
C TRP A 401 -18.09 -10.93 -13.86
N HIS A 402 -18.92 -10.62 -14.85
CA HIS A 402 -20.38 -10.64 -14.68
C HIS A 402 -20.90 -12.08 -14.50
N ALA A 403 -20.35 -13.03 -15.25
CA ALA A 403 -20.72 -14.42 -15.17
C ALA A 403 -20.02 -15.19 -14.03
N GLN A 404 -18.74 -14.87 -13.72
CA GLN A 404 -17.90 -15.68 -12.85
C GLN A 404 -17.82 -15.19 -11.40
N ALA A 405 -18.17 -13.93 -11.10
CA ALA A 405 -18.13 -13.41 -9.75
C ALA A 405 -19.00 -14.21 -8.76
N PRO A 406 -20.23 -14.66 -9.11
CA PRO A 406 -21.02 -15.51 -8.23
C PRO A 406 -20.32 -16.85 -7.91
N THR A 407 -19.70 -17.47 -8.90
CA THR A 407 -18.95 -18.72 -8.72
C THR A 407 -17.74 -18.54 -7.79
N LEU A 408 -17.00 -17.43 -7.96
CA LEU A 408 -15.88 -17.13 -7.07
C LEU A 408 -16.36 -16.84 -5.65
N ARG A 409 -17.50 -16.16 -5.48
CA ARG A 409 -18.12 -15.94 -4.18
C ARG A 409 -18.42 -17.26 -3.46
N GLU A 410 -19.06 -18.21 -4.15
CA GLU A 410 -19.37 -19.53 -3.59
C GLU A 410 -18.10 -20.34 -3.26
N ARG A 411 -17.07 -20.25 -4.10
CA ARG A 411 -15.76 -20.85 -3.83
C ARG A 411 -15.11 -20.23 -2.59
N THR A 412 -15.19 -18.91 -2.44
CA THR A 412 -14.67 -18.18 -1.29
C THR A 412 -15.35 -18.61 0.00
N TYR A 413 -16.68 -18.75 0.01
CA TYR A 413 -17.40 -19.26 1.18
C TYR A 413 -17.00 -20.68 1.53
N ARG A 414 -16.95 -21.58 0.54
CA ARG A 414 -16.51 -22.96 0.78
C ARG A 414 -15.12 -22.99 1.42
N GLN A 415 -14.20 -22.16 0.95
CA GLN A 415 -12.86 -22.09 1.51
C GLN A 415 -12.85 -21.53 2.94
N LEU A 416 -13.70 -20.55 3.25
CA LEU A 416 -13.88 -20.05 4.62
C LEU A 416 -14.44 -21.16 5.54
N GLU A 417 -15.37 -21.95 5.06
CA GLU A 417 -15.96 -23.08 5.80
C GLU A 417 -14.95 -24.22 6.04
N GLU A 418 -14.26 -24.66 4.99
CA GLU A 418 -13.42 -25.86 5.00
C GLU A 418 -11.98 -25.59 5.50
N THR A 419 -11.37 -24.49 5.06
CA THR A 419 -9.96 -24.20 5.33
C THR A 419 -9.78 -23.32 6.57
N PHE A 420 -10.67 -22.33 6.76
CA PHE A 420 -10.60 -21.43 7.93
C PHE A 420 -11.48 -21.92 9.09
N GLY A 421 -12.24 -22.99 8.92
CA GLY A 421 -13.05 -23.60 9.96
C GLY A 421 -14.35 -22.88 10.29
N LEU A 422 -14.79 -21.93 9.49
CA LEU A 422 -15.98 -21.11 9.70
C LEU A 422 -17.24 -21.79 9.12
N ARG A 423 -17.57 -22.99 9.59
CA ARG A 423 -18.59 -23.87 9.01
C ARG A 423 -20.00 -23.29 8.95
N ASP A 424 -20.34 -22.34 9.83
CA ASP A 424 -21.64 -21.69 9.98
C ASP A 424 -21.68 -20.27 9.39
N ILE A 425 -20.64 -19.85 8.70
CA ILE A 425 -20.45 -18.44 8.29
C ILE A 425 -21.66 -17.88 7.53
N ARG A 426 -22.25 -18.70 6.62
CA ARG A 426 -23.34 -18.24 5.75
C ARG A 426 -24.59 -17.81 6.54
N SER A 427 -24.94 -18.55 7.58
CA SER A 427 -26.10 -18.25 8.44
C SER A 427 -25.89 -17.03 9.32
N ARG A 428 -24.63 -16.62 9.53
CA ARG A 428 -24.22 -15.50 10.38
C ARG A 428 -24.10 -14.18 9.64
N ILE A 429 -24.12 -14.18 8.29
CA ILE A 429 -23.97 -12.96 7.49
C ILE A 429 -25.18 -12.05 7.70
N ARG A 430 -24.94 -10.81 8.16
CA ARG A 430 -25.94 -9.75 8.29
C ARG A 430 -25.82 -8.71 7.19
N VAL A 431 -24.60 -8.37 6.85
CA VAL A 431 -24.30 -7.45 5.74
C VAL A 431 -23.13 -7.98 4.92
N GLU A 432 -23.20 -7.76 3.63
CA GLU A 432 -22.16 -8.17 2.69
C GLU A 432 -21.95 -7.11 1.62
N ARG A 433 -20.70 -6.91 1.24
CA ARG A 433 -20.33 -6.18 0.04
C ARG A 433 -19.26 -6.94 -0.73
N GLN A 434 -19.53 -7.17 -1.99
CA GLN A 434 -18.58 -7.72 -2.97
C GLN A 434 -17.92 -6.58 -3.76
N VAL A 435 -16.62 -6.71 -4.06
CA VAL A 435 -15.88 -5.80 -4.95
C VAL A 435 -15.02 -6.64 -5.89
N THR A 436 -15.14 -6.39 -7.17
CA THR A 436 -14.45 -7.08 -8.26
C THR A 436 -13.37 -6.20 -8.90
N PRO A 437 -12.49 -6.73 -9.75
CA PRO A 437 -11.57 -5.91 -10.55
C PRO A 437 -12.24 -4.87 -11.45
N LEU A 438 -13.48 -5.10 -11.88
CA LEU A 438 -14.25 -4.09 -12.63
C LEU A 438 -14.63 -2.91 -11.74
N ASP A 439 -15.00 -3.16 -10.49
CA ASP A 439 -15.31 -2.09 -9.53
C ASP A 439 -14.06 -1.26 -9.24
N TRP A 440 -12.90 -1.90 -9.07
CA TRP A 440 -11.62 -1.18 -8.92
C TRP A 440 -11.28 -0.33 -10.16
N GLN A 441 -11.54 -0.83 -11.37
CA GLN A 441 -11.39 -0.06 -12.58
C GLN A 441 -12.36 1.14 -12.61
N GLY A 442 -13.61 0.93 -12.21
CA GLY A 442 -14.62 1.99 -12.06
C GLY A 442 -14.21 3.07 -11.06
N GLU A 443 -13.46 2.68 -10.02
CA GLU A 443 -12.81 3.62 -9.09
C GLU A 443 -11.55 4.30 -9.66
N GLY A 444 -11.29 4.21 -10.97
CA GLY A 444 -10.20 4.89 -11.66
C GLY A 444 -8.82 4.27 -11.45
N ILE A 445 -8.76 3.01 -11.04
CA ILE A 445 -7.52 2.23 -11.01
C ILE A 445 -7.31 1.60 -12.39
N GLN A 446 -6.17 1.88 -13.02
CA GLN A 446 -5.87 1.37 -14.36
C GLN A 446 -5.97 -0.15 -14.40
N PHE A 447 -6.88 -0.67 -15.25
CA PHE A 447 -7.20 -2.09 -15.39
C PHE A 447 -7.58 -2.81 -14.08
N GLY A 448 -8.07 -2.08 -13.08
CA GLY A 448 -8.37 -2.64 -11.77
C GLY A 448 -7.16 -3.20 -11.01
N ALA A 449 -5.95 -2.89 -11.44
CA ALA A 449 -4.70 -3.39 -10.83
C ALA A 449 -4.41 -2.69 -9.51
N THR A 450 -4.86 -3.28 -8.40
CA THR A 450 -4.90 -2.63 -7.07
C THR A 450 -3.53 -2.23 -6.50
N PHE A 451 -2.44 -2.83 -7.00
CA PHE A 451 -1.05 -2.48 -6.62
C PHE A 451 -0.32 -1.66 -7.70
N ASN A 452 -1.06 -1.11 -8.68
CA ASN A 452 -0.58 -0.28 -9.79
C ASN A 452 0.33 -1.03 -10.79
N LEU A 453 1.31 -0.33 -11.39
CA LEU A 453 2.34 -0.93 -12.25
C LEU A 453 3.10 -2.03 -11.52
N ALA A 454 3.38 -3.14 -12.18
CA ALA A 454 4.18 -4.22 -11.63
C ALA A 454 5.60 -3.74 -11.24
N HIS A 455 6.19 -4.40 -10.23
CA HIS A 455 7.52 -4.07 -9.72
C HIS A 455 8.62 -4.95 -10.33
N ASN A 456 8.52 -5.26 -11.61
CA ASN A 456 9.57 -5.94 -12.35
C ASN A 456 10.73 -4.98 -12.67
N LEU A 457 11.94 -5.51 -12.90
CA LEU A 457 13.15 -4.71 -13.17
C LEU A 457 12.97 -3.73 -14.33
N GLY A 458 12.14 -4.08 -15.33
CA GLY A 458 11.82 -3.23 -16.47
C GLY A 458 10.97 -2.01 -16.17
N GLN A 459 10.35 -1.94 -14.97
CA GLN A 459 9.41 -0.88 -14.59
C GLN A 459 9.72 -0.28 -13.21
N MET A 460 10.88 -0.56 -12.64
CA MET A 460 11.36 -0.01 -11.37
C MET A 460 12.37 1.12 -11.57
N LEU A 461 12.76 1.75 -10.48
CA LEU A 461 13.76 2.80 -10.41
C LEU A 461 13.47 3.94 -11.41
N HIS A 462 14.42 4.34 -12.24
CA HIS A 462 14.28 5.41 -13.25
C HIS A 462 13.23 5.13 -14.33
N ARG A 463 12.80 3.87 -14.50
CA ARG A 463 11.79 3.47 -15.49
C ARG A 463 10.35 3.58 -14.98
N ARG A 464 10.16 3.76 -13.65
CA ARG A 464 8.86 4.02 -13.03
C ARG A 464 8.49 5.50 -13.15
N PRO A 465 7.21 5.91 -13.13
CA PRO A 465 6.84 7.31 -13.03
C PRO A 465 7.60 7.98 -11.88
N GLN A 466 8.26 9.10 -12.16
CA GLN A 466 9.09 9.83 -11.21
C GLN A 466 8.27 10.91 -10.49
N HIS A 467 8.85 11.54 -9.49
CA HIS A 467 8.22 12.56 -8.64
C HIS A 467 7.75 13.82 -9.40
N LYS A 468 8.31 14.10 -10.56
CA LYS A 468 7.90 15.15 -11.49
C LYS A 468 7.59 14.53 -12.84
N LEU A 469 6.48 14.92 -13.46
CA LEU A 469 6.18 14.52 -14.82
C LEU A 469 7.14 15.21 -15.79
N GLN A 470 7.96 14.41 -16.50
CA GLN A 470 9.11 14.92 -17.26
C GLN A 470 8.73 15.78 -18.47
N ASP A 471 7.57 15.50 -19.07
CA ASP A 471 7.15 16.10 -20.34
C ASP A 471 6.52 17.48 -20.17
N VAL A 472 6.13 17.87 -18.97
CA VAL A 472 5.46 19.13 -18.64
C VAL A 472 6.05 19.78 -17.41
N ASP A 473 5.86 21.08 -17.23
CA ASP A 473 6.26 21.77 -16.02
C ASP A 473 5.06 21.95 -15.07
N GLY A 474 5.33 21.97 -13.77
CA GLY A 474 4.33 22.21 -12.73
C GLY A 474 3.48 21.01 -12.32
N VAL A 475 3.69 19.81 -12.90
CA VAL A 475 2.98 18.57 -12.50
C VAL A 475 3.92 17.64 -11.75
N TRP A 476 3.50 17.25 -10.55
CA TRP A 476 4.22 16.38 -9.61
C TRP A 476 3.41 15.13 -9.31
N LEU A 477 4.06 14.03 -8.97
CA LEU A 477 3.42 12.74 -8.71
C LEU A 477 3.81 12.24 -7.32
N VAL A 478 2.84 11.65 -6.61
CA VAL A 478 3.03 10.92 -5.35
C VAL A 478 2.20 9.64 -5.35
N GLY A 479 2.53 8.70 -4.50
CA GLY A 479 1.72 7.50 -4.28
C GLY A 479 2.30 6.23 -4.87
N GLY A 480 1.58 5.13 -4.76
CA GLY A 480 2.05 3.79 -5.09
C GLY A 480 2.38 3.52 -6.57
N GLY A 481 1.81 4.33 -7.48
CA GLY A 481 2.11 4.27 -8.91
C GLY A 481 3.43 4.92 -9.30
N THR A 482 4.09 5.65 -8.40
CA THR A 482 5.33 6.40 -8.63
C THR A 482 6.53 5.73 -7.94
N HIS A 483 7.74 6.24 -8.19
CA HIS A 483 8.93 5.83 -7.44
C HIS A 483 8.77 6.20 -5.93
N PRO A 484 9.20 5.34 -4.99
CA PRO A 484 9.81 4.01 -5.17
C PRO A 484 8.83 2.88 -5.43
N GLY A 485 7.52 2.98 -5.12
CA GLY A 485 6.55 1.95 -5.41
C GLY A 485 5.31 1.92 -4.51
N SER A 486 4.67 0.75 -4.41
CA SER A 486 3.44 0.53 -3.64
C SER A 486 3.70 0.11 -2.19
N GLY A 487 2.71 0.31 -1.31
CA GLY A 487 2.74 0.04 0.12
C GLY A 487 2.79 1.33 0.95
N LEU A 488 2.10 1.38 2.09
CA LEU A 488 1.95 2.61 2.89
C LEU A 488 3.30 3.27 3.23
N PRO A 489 4.31 2.55 3.78
CA PRO A 489 5.60 3.17 4.10
C PRO A 489 6.29 3.77 2.88
N VAL A 490 6.21 3.07 1.74
CA VAL A 490 6.85 3.47 0.48
C VAL A 490 6.12 4.67 -0.14
N ILE A 491 4.79 4.76 0.02
CA ILE A 491 3.99 5.92 -0.38
C ILE A 491 4.37 7.15 0.46
N PHE A 492 4.59 6.98 1.76
CA PHE A 492 5.08 8.05 2.64
C PHE A 492 6.46 8.56 2.21
N LEU A 493 7.39 7.65 1.87
CA LEU A 493 8.71 8.01 1.33
C LEU A 493 8.60 8.75 -0.02
N SER A 494 7.67 8.33 -0.89
CA SER A 494 7.38 9.03 -2.15
C SER A 494 6.94 10.48 -1.88
N ALA A 495 6.03 10.69 -0.92
CA ALA A 495 5.57 12.03 -0.54
C ALA A 495 6.70 12.88 0.07
N GLN A 496 7.54 12.30 0.94
CA GLN A 496 8.73 12.99 1.49
C GLN A 496 9.65 13.50 0.37
N THR A 497 9.94 12.63 -0.61
CA THR A 497 10.85 12.98 -1.72
C THR A 497 10.22 14.05 -2.63
N THR A 498 8.94 13.88 -3.00
CA THR A 498 8.24 14.86 -3.86
C THR A 498 8.14 16.22 -3.17
N SER A 499 7.83 16.25 -1.87
CA SER A 499 7.70 17.49 -1.10
C SER A 499 9.04 18.24 -1.01
N ARG A 500 10.16 17.54 -0.77
CA ARG A 500 11.49 18.18 -0.81
C ARG A 500 11.78 18.87 -2.14
N LEU A 501 11.57 18.13 -3.25
CA LEU A 501 11.80 18.65 -4.59
C LEU A 501 10.88 19.84 -4.92
N LEU A 502 9.66 19.80 -4.43
CA LEU A 502 8.69 20.88 -4.65
C LEU A 502 8.99 22.09 -3.77
N CYS A 503 9.40 21.91 -2.51
CA CYS A 503 9.88 23.00 -1.65
C CYS A 503 11.09 23.71 -2.29
N GLU A 504 12.07 22.95 -2.80
CA GLU A 504 13.20 23.51 -3.56
C GLU A 504 12.72 24.36 -4.73
N ARG A 505 11.73 23.88 -5.50
CA ARG A 505 11.15 24.58 -6.64
C ARG A 505 10.38 25.86 -6.25
N LEU A 506 9.77 25.86 -5.07
CA LEU A 506 9.03 27.00 -4.50
C LEU A 506 9.94 28.01 -3.79
N GLY A 507 11.20 27.65 -3.54
CA GLY A 507 12.12 28.46 -2.74
C GLY A 507 11.79 28.45 -1.24
N LEU A 508 11.13 27.37 -0.76
CA LEU A 508 10.75 27.19 0.64
C LEU A 508 11.72 26.24 1.37
N PRO A 509 12.02 26.49 2.65
CA PRO A 509 12.75 25.54 3.47
C PRO A 509 11.86 24.30 3.72
N CYS A 510 12.37 23.10 3.43
CA CYS A 510 11.58 21.89 3.66
C CYS A 510 11.52 21.54 5.15
N ALA A 511 10.33 21.42 5.70
CA ALA A 511 10.10 21.09 7.11
C ALA A 511 10.77 19.78 7.56
N LEU A 512 10.85 18.78 6.66
CA LEU A 512 11.57 17.52 6.92
C LEU A 512 13.06 17.71 7.22
N ASP A 513 13.70 18.70 6.62
CA ASP A 513 15.14 18.92 6.77
C ASP A 513 15.48 19.74 8.02
N GLN A 514 14.47 20.40 8.60
CA GLN A 514 14.55 21.13 9.87
C GLN A 514 14.27 20.23 11.08
N THR A 515 13.72 19.05 10.86
CA THR A 515 13.36 18.11 11.91
C THR A 515 14.57 17.25 12.27
N PRO A 516 15.01 17.19 13.55
CA PRO A 516 16.08 16.29 13.94
C PRO A 516 15.65 14.85 13.61
N PRO A 517 16.58 13.99 13.12
CA PRO A 517 16.27 12.61 12.86
C PRO A 517 15.68 11.97 14.11
N SER A 518 14.51 11.36 13.97
CA SER A 518 13.84 10.68 15.09
C SER A 518 14.81 9.73 15.79
N SER A 519 14.82 9.71 17.12
CA SER A 519 15.65 8.81 17.94
C SER A 519 15.45 7.33 17.56
N HIS A 520 14.32 7.00 16.95
CA HIS A 520 13.97 5.68 16.41
C HIS A 520 14.84 5.23 15.21
N ARG A 521 15.57 6.14 14.56
CA ARG A 521 16.62 5.75 13.58
C ARG A 521 17.84 5.09 14.22
N ARG A 522 18.08 5.30 15.52
CA ARG A 522 19.30 4.84 16.21
C ARG A 522 19.10 3.62 17.11
N SER A 523 17.89 3.31 17.51
CA SER A 523 17.60 2.11 18.31
C SER A 523 16.31 1.46 17.86
N ALA A 524 16.39 0.21 17.46
CA ALA A 524 15.25 -0.69 17.35
C ALA A 524 14.66 -1.03 18.74
N SER A 525 14.74 -0.12 19.73
CA SER A 525 14.12 -0.34 21.03
C SER A 525 12.64 0.05 20.94
N LEU A 526 11.85 -0.97 20.71
CA LEU A 526 10.40 -1.05 20.58
C LEU A 526 9.63 -0.55 21.82
N SER A 527 10.29 -0.08 22.87
CA SER A 527 9.68 0.32 24.14
C SER A 527 8.92 1.64 24.10
N ALA A 528 9.07 2.45 23.04
CA ALA A 528 8.41 3.75 22.96
C ALA A 528 6.95 3.70 22.49
N TRP A 529 6.47 2.54 22.00
CA TRP A 529 5.13 2.38 21.42
C TRP A 529 4.22 1.42 22.20
N THR A 530 4.72 0.81 23.29
CA THR A 530 3.91 -0.04 24.15
C THR A 530 3.31 0.79 25.28
N SER A 531 1.99 0.94 25.33
CA SER A 531 1.26 1.39 26.52
C SER A 531 1.54 0.43 27.69
N PRO A 532 1.71 0.94 28.93
CA PRO A 532 1.92 0.10 30.10
C PRO A 532 0.60 -0.45 30.67
N THR A 533 -0.18 -1.17 29.87
CA THR A 533 -1.41 -1.82 30.35
C THR A 533 -1.56 -3.18 29.73
N ALA A 534 -0.88 -4.15 30.28
CA ALA A 534 -1.28 -5.56 30.29
C ALA A 534 -0.61 -6.25 31.49
N ALA A 535 -1.02 -5.84 32.67
CA ALA A 535 -0.92 -6.63 33.87
C ALA A 535 -2.34 -6.74 34.42
N ILE A 536 -3.04 -7.79 33.99
CA ILE A 536 -3.99 -8.61 34.79
C ILE A 536 -4.28 -9.85 33.94
#